data_9e3e1e52ca9948c5e5d72074e70af0b7
#
_entry.id   9e3e1e52ca9948c5e5d72074e70af0b7
#
_cell.length_a   1.000
_cell.length_b   1.000
_cell.length_c   1.000
_cell.angle_alpha   90.00
_cell.angle_beta   90.00
_cell.angle_gamma   90.00
#
_symmetry.space_group_name_H-M   'P 1'
#
loop_
_entity.id
_entity.type
_entity.pdbx_description
1 polymer ?
#
loop_
_entity_poly.entity_id
_entity_poly.type
_entity_poly.pdbx_seq_one_letter_code
_entity_poly.pdbx_strand_id
1 'polypeptide(L)'
;MKRLVLTLFFVYCPLVPLMATAAAPMTATCHAEYGLSTETLHLPASADVFAFQSVTLGDRFLFKAQLLQERAKLKTYVYELRSHSPTLIHASEHLLSPQRCATPPASLGLNKVYSSDLEREMFFECFVSCE
;
A
#
# COMPACT_ATOMS: atom_id res chain seq x y z
N MET A 1 41.82 49.09 -45.67
CA MET A 1 40.50 48.45 -45.51
C MET A 1 40.72 47.12 -44.79
N LYS A 2 40.43 47.09 -43.47
CA LYS A 2 40.54 45.84 -42.62
C LYS A 2 39.17 45.19 -42.59
N ARG A 3 39.03 43.96 -43.15
CA ARG A 3 37.81 43.14 -43.04
C ARG A 3 37.84 42.42 -41.74
N LEU A 4 36.88 42.74 -40.88
CA LEU A 4 36.61 42.06 -39.60
C LEU A 4 35.79 40.82 -39.93
N VAL A 5 36.35 39.60 -39.71
CA VAL A 5 35.65 38.33 -39.83
C VAL A 5 35.08 37.99 -38.46
N LEU A 6 33.75 38.11 -38.35
CA LEU A 6 33.02 37.73 -37.12
C LEU A 6 32.72 36.25 -37.15
N THR A 7 33.44 35.45 -36.36
CA THR A 7 33.21 34.01 -36.25
C THR A 7 32.11 33.75 -35.19
N LEU A 8 30.92 33.36 -35.63
CA LEU A 8 29.85 32.93 -34.73
C LEU A 8 30.16 31.51 -34.22
N PHE A 9 30.47 31.39 -32.93
CA PHE A 9 30.52 30.11 -32.24
C PHE A 9 29.09 29.67 -31.85
N PHE A 10 28.56 28.71 -32.59
CA PHE A 10 27.33 28.00 -32.15
C PHE A 10 27.66 27.05 -30.99
N VAL A 11 27.25 27.41 -29.79
CA VAL A 11 27.30 26.51 -28.63
C VAL A 11 26.20 25.49 -28.78
N TYR A 12 26.55 24.27 -29.18
CA TYR A 12 25.68 23.13 -29.23
C TYR A 12 25.47 22.65 -27.79
N CYS A 13 24.33 22.97 -27.17
CA CYS A 13 23.93 22.44 -25.88
C CYS A 13 23.24 21.09 -26.14
N PRO A 14 23.83 19.92 -25.73
CA PRO A 14 23.16 18.64 -25.88
C PRO A 14 21.98 18.60 -24.91
N LEU A 15 20.76 18.54 -25.44
CA LEU A 15 19.58 18.16 -24.66
C LEU A 15 19.77 16.71 -24.20
N VAL A 16 20.16 16.52 -22.95
CA VAL A 16 20.13 15.23 -22.32
C VAL A 16 18.67 14.92 -21.96
N PRO A 17 18.04 13.87 -22.53
CA PRO A 17 16.67 13.51 -22.14
C PRO A 17 16.70 13.07 -20.67
N LEU A 18 15.97 13.77 -19.81
CA LEU A 18 15.65 13.29 -18.48
C LEU A 18 14.79 12.03 -18.67
N MET A 19 15.40 10.87 -18.52
CA MET A 19 14.65 9.63 -18.39
C MET A 19 13.94 9.68 -17.02
N ALA A 20 12.64 9.95 -17.05
CA ALA A 20 11.80 9.76 -15.89
C ALA A 20 11.80 8.27 -15.57
N THR A 21 12.52 7.86 -14.54
CA THR A 21 12.41 6.50 -13.97
C THR A 21 11.02 6.38 -13.37
N ALA A 22 10.16 5.61 -14.04
CA ALA A 22 8.89 5.20 -13.46
C ALA A 22 9.17 4.47 -12.15
N ALA A 23 8.53 4.91 -11.05
CA ALA A 23 8.64 4.21 -9.78
C ALA A 23 8.11 2.78 -9.97
N ALA A 24 8.82 1.80 -9.42
CA ALA A 24 8.39 0.41 -9.47
C ALA A 24 6.99 0.26 -8.84
N PRO A 25 6.10 -0.56 -9.44
CA PRO A 25 4.77 -0.74 -8.89
C PRO A 25 4.84 -1.37 -7.51
N MET A 26 4.09 -0.78 -6.58
CA MET A 26 4.00 -1.25 -5.20
C MET A 26 2.84 -2.21 -5.07
N THR A 27 3.05 -3.32 -4.39
CA THR A 27 1.99 -4.28 -4.05
C THR A 27 2.05 -4.59 -2.56
N ALA A 28 0.91 -4.96 -1.99
CA ALA A 28 0.86 -5.48 -0.63
C ALA A 28 0.05 -6.78 -0.58
N THR A 29 0.40 -7.63 0.36
CA THR A 29 -0.36 -8.84 0.66
C THR A 29 -0.64 -8.87 2.15
N CYS A 30 -1.91 -9.03 2.52
CA CYS A 30 -2.32 -9.15 3.91
C CYS A 30 -2.85 -10.57 4.17
N HIS A 31 -2.37 -11.21 5.21
CA HIS A 31 -2.91 -12.44 5.75
C HIS A 31 -3.74 -12.13 6.99
N ALA A 32 -4.95 -12.64 7.03
CA ALA A 32 -5.87 -12.44 8.15
C ALA A 32 -6.37 -13.79 8.66
N GLU A 33 -6.37 -13.98 9.97
CA GLU A 33 -6.67 -15.26 10.64
C GLU A 33 -7.71 -15.07 11.71
N TYR A 34 -8.69 -15.98 11.75
CA TYR A 34 -9.67 -16.09 12.81
C TYR A 34 -10.04 -17.57 13.03
N GLY A 35 -9.79 -18.07 14.22
CA GLY A 35 -9.97 -19.49 14.53
C GLY A 35 -9.07 -20.37 13.68
N LEU A 36 -9.67 -21.19 12.82
CA LEU A 36 -8.95 -22.06 11.88
C LEU A 36 -8.96 -21.53 10.45
N SER A 37 -9.56 -20.37 10.21
CA SER A 37 -9.64 -19.76 8.89
C SER A 37 -8.51 -18.77 8.68
N THR A 38 -7.80 -18.92 7.57
CA THR A 38 -6.80 -17.96 7.09
C THR A 38 -7.20 -17.47 5.72
N GLU A 39 -7.26 -16.15 5.56
CA GLU A 39 -7.61 -15.49 4.31
C GLU A 39 -6.47 -14.58 3.86
N THR A 40 -6.30 -14.45 2.54
CA THR A 40 -5.25 -13.63 1.95
C THR A 40 -5.86 -12.58 1.02
N LEU A 41 -5.51 -11.32 1.24
CA LEU A 41 -5.84 -10.22 0.36
C LEU A 41 -4.61 -9.77 -0.41
N HIS A 42 -4.73 -9.70 -1.74
CA HIS A 42 -3.73 -9.12 -2.62
C HIS A 42 -4.15 -7.69 -2.97
N LEU A 43 -3.30 -6.73 -2.68
CA LEU A 43 -3.59 -5.30 -2.79
C LEU A 43 -2.67 -4.68 -3.85
N PRO A 44 -3.12 -4.51 -5.10
CA PRO A 44 -2.43 -3.65 -6.03
C PRO A 44 -2.52 -2.20 -5.57
N ALA A 45 -1.48 -1.42 -5.81
CA ALA A 45 -1.53 0.00 -5.53
C ALA A 45 -2.59 0.69 -6.41
N SER A 46 -3.44 1.50 -5.81
CA SER A 46 -4.54 2.19 -6.47
C SER A 46 -4.50 3.70 -6.23
N ALA A 47 -4.82 4.47 -7.26
CA ALA A 47 -5.09 5.91 -7.13
C ALA A 47 -6.50 6.17 -6.60
N ASP A 48 -7.42 5.20 -6.72
CA ASP A 48 -8.79 5.31 -6.23
C ASP A 48 -8.84 5.14 -4.71
N VAL A 49 -9.24 6.20 -4.02
CA VAL A 49 -9.37 6.24 -2.55
C VAL A 49 -10.52 5.39 -2.01
N PHE A 50 -11.37 4.85 -2.89
CA PHE A 50 -12.48 3.98 -2.54
C PHE A 50 -12.28 2.51 -2.93
N ALA A 51 -11.16 2.19 -3.57
CA ALA A 51 -10.83 0.83 -3.97
C ALA A 51 -10.29 0.00 -2.80
N PHE A 52 -11.21 -0.59 -2.03
CA PHE A 52 -10.88 -1.52 -0.95
C PHE A 52 -10.98 -2.96 -1.41
N GLN A 53 -10.06 -3.80 -0.93
CA GLN A 53 -10.24 -5.24 -0.90
C GLN A 53 -10.78 -5.64 0.47
N SER A 54 -11.63 -6.66 0.53
CA SER A 54 -12.23 -7.09 1.78
C SER A 54 -12.47 -8.59 1.82
N VAL A 55 -12.43 -9.14 3.02
CA VAL A 55 -12.72 -10.55 3.30
C VAL A 55 -13.47 -10.66 4.63
N THR A 56 -14.40 -11.60 4.69
CA THR A 56 -15.11 -11.94 5.92
C THR A 56 -14.47 -13.16 6.55
N LEU A 57 -14.15 -13.07 7.84
CA LEU A 57 -13.53 -14.12 8.63
C LEU A 57 -14.60 -14.69 9.59
N GLY A 58 -15.08 -15.90 9.27
CA GLY A 58 -16.28 -16.45 9.87
C GLY A 58 -17.46 -15.50 9.71
N ASP A 59 -18.40 -15.56 10.61
CA ASP A 59 -19.54 -14.61 10.66
C ASP A 59 -19.22 -13.43 11.59
N ARG A 60 -17.96 -13.23 11.98
CA ARG A 60 -17.62 -12.34 13.10
C ARG A 60 -16.88 -11.10 12.70
N PHE A 61 -15.94 -11.21 11.78
CA PHE A 61 -15.08 -10.11 11.39
C PHE A 61 -15.13 -9.83 9.89
N LEU A 62 -15.13 -8.55 9.54
CA LEU A 62 -14.87 -8.09 8.18
C LEU A 62 -13.55 -7.34 8.19
N PHE A 63 -12.55 -7.87 7.50
CA PHE A 63 -11.26 -7.23 7.28
C PHE A 63 -11.27 -6.50 5.93
N LYS A 64 -10.86 -5.23 5.94
CA LYS A 64 -10.69 -4.42 4.72
C LYS A 64 -9.29 -3.84 4.68
N ALA A 65 -8.71 -3.81 3.50
CA ALA A 65 -7.43 -3.17 3.28
C ALA A 65 -7.37 -2.42 1.94
N GLN A 66 -6.50 -1.41 1.86
CA GLN A 66 -6.32 -0.57 0.69
C GLN A 66 -4.87 -0.09 0.62
N LEU A 67 -4.25 -0.19 -0.56
CA LEU A 67 -2.94 0.36 -0.84
C LEU A 67 -3.07 1.58 -1.77
N LEU A 68 -2.78 2.77 -1.24
CA LEU A 68 -2.85 4.04 -1.96
C LEU A 68 -1.49 4.38 -2.57
N GLN A 69 -1.43 4.45 -3.90
CA GLN A 69 -0.20 4.71 -4.64
C GLN A 69 0.37 6.11 -4.41
N GLU A 70 -0.43 7.16 -4.58
CA GLU A 70 0.02 8.55 -4.52
C GLU A 70 0.56 8.96 -3.14
N ARG A 71 0.05 8.33 -2.08
CA ARG A 71 0.43 8.62 -0.69
C ARG A 71 1.37 7.59 -0.11
N ALA A 72 1.74 6.55 -0.89
CA ALA A 72 2.52 5.40 -0.42
C ALA A 72 2.02 4.93 0.96
N LYS A 73 0.72 4.60 1.03
CA LYS A 73 0.04 4.37 2.30
C LYS A 73 -0.80 3.10 2.23
N LEU A 74 -0.61 2.22 3.21
CA LEU A 74 -1.49 1.08 3.45
C LEU A 74 -2.47 1.42 4.57
N LYS A 75 -3.75 1.23 4.32
CA LYS A 75 -4.82 1.36 5.31
C LYS A 75 -5.47 0.02 5.55
N THR A 76 -5.74 -0.30 6.81
CA THR A 76 -6.46 -1.49 7.21
C THR A 76 -7.59 -1.15 8.17
N TYR A 77 -8.67 -1.89 8.08
CA TYR A 77 -9.85 -1.72 8.91
C TYR A 77 -10.39 -3.09 9.31
N VAL A 78 -10.77 -3.24 10.56
CA VAL A 78 -11.48 -4.42 11.04
C VAL A 78 -12.82 -3.99 11.61
N TYR A 79 -13.87 -4.63 11.13
CA TYR A 79 -15.22 -4.43 11.61
C TYR A 79 -15.70 -5.71 12.31
N GLU A 80 -16.39 -5.55 13.41
CA GLU A 80 -17.13 -6.63 14.04
C GLU A 80 -18.53 -6.73 13.40
N LEU A 81 -18.90 -7.94 13.00
CA LEU A 81 -20.20 -8.25 12.38
C LEU A 81 -21.20 -8.69 13.45
N ARG A 82 -21.45 -7.84 14.45
CA ARG A 82 -22.52 -8.05 15.42
C ARG A 82 -23.75 -7.31 14.99
N SER A 83 -24.91 -7.97 15.07
CA SER A 83 -26.18 -7.34 14.70
C SER A 83 -26.23 -6.83 13.24
N HIS A 84 -27.15 -5.92 12.93
CA HIS A 84 -27.47 -5.53 11.57
C HIS A 84 -26.47 -4.56 10.90
N SER A 85 -25.47 -4.08 11.63
CA SER A 85 -24.49 -3.11 11.09
C SER A 85 -23.07 -3.47 11.53
N PRO A 86 -22.10 -3.51 10.59
CA PRO A 86 -20.71 -3.67 10.93
C PRO A 86 -20.20 -2.52 11.81
N THR A 87 -19.54 -2.82 12.92
CA THR A 87 -18.96 -1.84 13.83
C THR A 87 -17.45 -1.83 13.66
N LEU A 88 -16.88 -0.66 13.35
CA LEU A 88 -15.41 -0.50 13.27
C LEU A 88 -14.81 -0.67 14.67
N ILE A 89 -13.90 -1.65 14.80
CA ILE A 89 -13.22 -1.95 16.08
C ILE A 89 -11.71 -1.72 16.00
N HIS A 90 -11.14 -1.67 14.79
CA HIS A 90 -9.73 -1.38 14.59
C HIS A 90 -9.51 -0.68 13.26
N ALA A 91 -8.62 0.31 13.27
CA ALA A 91 -8.12 0.94 12.05
C ALA A 91 -6.63 1.23 12.21
N SER A 92 -5.84 0.97 11.19
CA SER A 92 -4.44 1.35 11.14
C SER A 92 -4.06 1.96 9.81
N GLU A 93 -2.99 2.76 9.83
CA GLU A 93 -2.46 3.45 8.69
C GLU A 93 -0.93 3.38 8.74
N HIS A 94 -0.32 2.83 7.70
CA HIS A 94 1.13 2.72 7.57
C HIS A 94 1.60 3.58 6.42
N LEU A 95 2.45 4.57 6.71
CA LEU A 95 3.20 5.28 5.69
C LEU A 95 4.33 4.38 5.20
N LEU A 96 4.39 4.16 3.91
CA LEU A 96 5.38 3.31 3.27
C LEU A 96 6.49 4.19 2.71
N SER A 97 7.73 3.87 3.04
CA SER A 97 8.88 4.49 2.40
C SER A 97 9.40 3.60 1.27
N PRO A 98 10.05 4.15 0.23
CA PRO A 98 10.68 3.35 -0.82
C PRO A 98 11.67 2.30 -0.29
N GLN A 99 12.29 2.56 0.87
CA GLN A 99 13.20 1.61 1.52
C GLN A 99 12.48 0.42 2.18
N ARG A 100 11.18 0.48 2.35
CA ARG A 100 10.36 -0.64 2.84
C ARG A 100 9.85 -1.55 1.74
N CYS A 101 9.99 -1.11 0.49
CA CYS A 101 9.78 -1.95 -0.67
C CYS A 101 11.02 -2.85 -0.85
N ALA A 102 10.99 -4.04 -0.32
CA ALA A 102 12.11 -4.96 -0.35
C ALA A 102 11.71 -6.30 -0.98
N THR A 103 12.71 -6.98 -1.52
CA THR A 103 12.63 -8.39 -1.86
C THR A 103 13.58 -9.13 -0.92
N PRO A 104 13.10 -9.97 0.00
CA PRO A 104 11.72 -10.42 0.19
C PRO A 104 10.78 -9.32 0.74
N PRO A 105 9.44 -9.51 0.62
CA PRO A 105 8.46 -8.55 1.11
C PRO A 105 8.67 -8.20 2.59
N ALA A 106 8.59 -6.91 2.92
CA ALA A 106 8.78 -6.44 4.30
C ALA A 106 7.47 -6.52 5.07
N SER A 107 7.49 -7.17 6.25
CA SER A 107 6.37 -7.18 7.18
C SER A 107 6.14 -5.80 7.80
N LEU A 108 4.88 -5.43 7.97
CA LEU A 108 4.45 -4.24 8.71
C LEU A 108 4.10 -4.55 10.17
N GLY A 109 4.28 -5.80 10.57
CA GLY A 109 4.02 -6.29 11.93
C GLY A 109 2.67 -6.99 12.05
N LEU A 110 2.63 -7.89 13.04
CA LEU A 110 1.44 -8.64 13.40
C LEU A 110 0.50 -7.77 14.26
N ASN A 111 -0.75 -7.69 13.85
CA ASN A 111 -1.80 -7.01 14.58
C ASN A 111 -2.75 -8.03 15.21
N LYS A 112 -3.11 -7.80 16.44
CA LYS A 112 -4.08 -8.60 17.20
C LYS A 112 -5.28 -7.71 17.52
N VAL A 113 -6.45 -8.13 17.10
CA VAL A 113 -7.70 -7.35 17.24
C VAL A 113 -8.72 -8.18 18.00
N TYR A 114 -9.28 -7.58 19.03
CA TYR A 114 -10.29 -8.21 19.88
C TYR A 114 -11.68 -7.76 19.49
N SER A 115 -12.65 -8.67 19.59
CA SER A 115 -14.06 -8.30 19.57
C SER A 115 -14.42 -7.40 20.75
N SER A 116 -15.53 -6.69 20.65
CA SER A 116 -15.97 -5.75 21.68
C SER A 116 -16.24 -6.40 23.05
N ASP A 117 -16.55 -7.70 23.07
CA ASP A 117 -16.74 -8.50 24.30
C ASP A 117 -15.44 -9.14 24.81
N LEU A 118 -14.30 -8.95 24.09
CA LEU A 118 -13.00 -9.55 24.39
C LEU A 118 -12.94 -11.08 24.37
N GLU A 119 -14.03 -11.75 23.93
CA GLU A 119 -14.10 -13.21 23.87
C GLU A 119 -13.51 -13.80 22.59
N ARG A 120 -13.38 -12.96 21.55
CA ARG A 120 -12.89 -13.37 20.24
C ARG A 120 -11.77 -12.45 19.80
N GLU A 121 -10.80 -13.05 19.14
CA GLU A 121 -9.65 -12.34 18.58
C GLU A 121 -9.37 -12.80 17.16
N MET A 122 -8.93 -11.86 16.33
CA MET A 122 -8.37 -12.12 15.02
C MET A 122 -6.97 -11.55 14.93
N PHE A 123 -6.18 -12.09 14.01
CA PHE A 123 -4.83 -11.62 13.70
C PHE A 123 -4.77 -11.18 12.24
N PHE A 124 -3.96 -10.20 11.95
CA PHE A 124 -3.56 -9.92 10.58
C PHE A 124 -2.13 -9.38 10.50
N GLU A 125 -1.48 -9.68 9.41
CA GLU A 125 -0.16 -9.17 9.07
C GLU A 125 -0.12 -8.81 7.59
N CYS A 126 0.44 -7.65 7.27
CA CYS A 126 0.60 -7.19 5.91
C CYS A 126 2.07 -7.09 5.53
N PHE A 127 2.37 -7.45 4.29
CA PHE A 127 3.69 -7.42 3.68
C PHE A 127 3.66 -6.51 2.47
N VAL A 128 4.71 -5.74 2.25
CA VAL A 128 4.83 -4.82 1.11
C VAL A 128 6.04 -5.20 0.29
N SER A 129 5.85 -5.26 -1.03
CA SER A 129 6.91 -5.46 -2.03
C SER A 129 6.81 -4.42 -3.13
N CYS A 130 7.94 -4.16 -3.80
CA CYS A 130 7.99 -3.43 -5.07
C CYS A 130 8.60 -4.34 -6.13
N GLU A 131 7.92 -4.49 -7.25
CA GLU A 131 8.39 -5.24 -8.42
C GLU A 131 9.06 -4.31 -9.43
#